data_566d279972bd211723c97db50839d1ea
#
_entry.id   566d279972bd211723c97db50839d1ea
#
_cell.length_a   1.000
_cell.length_b   1.000
_cell.length_c   1.000
_cell.angle_alpha   90.00
_cell.angle_beta   90.00
_cell.angle_gamma   90.00
#
_symmetry.space_group_name_H-M   'P 1'
#
loop_
_entity.id
_entity.type
_entity.pdbx_description
1 polymer ?
#
loop_
_entity_poly.entity_id
_entity_poly.type
_entity_poly.pdbx_seq_one_letter_code
_entity_poly.pdbx_strand_id
1 'polypeptide(L)'
;MNKELIINAAPQGVEIALLEDKKLVELHHEKADGSFAVGDLYLGKVKKLIPGLNAAFVDVGFEKDAFLHYTDLSPYVRSLLKFTTQAINDNGSNPFDYASFQVEPEIVKTGKINEVLSGKPNILVQILKEPIAAKGPRLSCEISLPGRFVVITPFNDIVAVSRKIHSSEERKRLQKIVEAIKSKNFGVIVRTAAEGKNTAELHEDLSELVATWQLIQHNLKGAVAPAKILSEQTKTTSMLRDLLNEDFNKIVTNDKGIYNDAKNYIQRIAPEKVDIVTYSHNGAPIFDQFGITKQVKAAFGKTVNLPSGAYLIVEHTEALHVIDVNSGYKSVSNNQEQNALETNLEAAEEIARQLRLRDLGGIIVVDFIDMKLPDNKRKLMEAMEGFMRTDRAKHAVLPISKFGLMQITRQRMKPEVTINTQEICPTCNGTGKISSALILEDEIEKNLSYLINHQHKNLTLAVHPIMHAYLTKGGMFRSKQWKWRWKFKQATKIIANSNYHLTEFKFFDKHEEEIKL
;
A
#
# COMPACT_ATOMS: atom_id res chain seq x y z
N MET A 1 3.16 -24.70 5.96
CA MET A 1 3.52 -23.34 5.49
C MET A 1 4.02 -22.55 6.68
N ASN A 2 5.26 -22.08 6.66
CA ASN A 2 5.83 -21.36 7.79
C ASN A 2 5.62 -19.86 7.61
N LYS A 3 4.92 -19.21 8.55
CA LYS A 3 4.70 -17.76 8.53
C LYS A 3 5.53 -17.07 9.59
N GLU A 4 6.24 -16.03 9.19
CA GLU A 4 7.04 -15.21 10.08
C GLU A 4 6.65 -13.73 9.91
N LEU A 5 6.50 -13.03 11.03
CA LEU A 5 6.23 -11.59 11.06
C LEU A 5 7.45 -10.85 11.58
N ILE A 6 8.03 -10.00 10.75
CA ILE A 6 9.22 -9.22 11.12
C ILE A 6 8.81 -7.75 11.19
N ILE A 7 9.02 -7.14 12.35
CA ILE A 7 8.57 -5.79 12.66
C ILE A 7 9.79 -4.92 12.93
N ASN A 8 9.99 -3.93 12.08
CA ASN A 8 11.07 -2.96 12.15
C ASN A 8 10.53 -1.61 12.62
N ALA A 9 10.79 -1.25 13.86
CA ALA A 9 10.48 0.08 14.37
C ALA A 9 11.65 1.04 14.07
N ALA A 10 11.34 2.16 13.45
CA ALA A 10 12.26 3.24 13.11
C ALA A 10 11.65 4.59 13.51
N PRO A 11 12.44 5.68 13.62
CA PRO A 11 11.91 6.99 13.98
C PRO A 11 10.81 7.53 13.04
N GLN A 12 10.78 7.05 11.79
CA GLN A 12 9.81 7.46 10.77
C GLN A 12 8.51 6.65 10.82
N GLY A 13 8.48 5.55 11.60
CA GLY A 13 7.33 4.66 11.71
C GLY A 13 7.71 3.20 11.87
N VAL A 14 6.72 2.35 11.77
CA VAL A 14 6.87 0.89 11.90
C VAL A 14 6.66 0.23 10.54
N GLU A 15 7.62 -0.58 10.13
CA GLU A 15 7.53 -1.42 8.94
C GLU A 15 7.28 -2.87 9.36
N ILE A 16 6.31 -3.52 8.74
CA ILE A 16 5.92 -4.88 9.07
C ILE A 16 5.99 -5.73 7.82
N ALA A 17 6.85 -6.73 7.84
CA ALA A 17 7.04 -7.69 6.75
C ALA A 17 6.45 -9.05 7.12
N LEU A 18 5.58 -9.59 6.27
CA LEU A 18 5.08 -10.95 6.36
C LEU A 18 5.87 -11.84 5.41
N LEU A 19 6.48 -12.88 5.96
CA LEU A 19 7.18 -13.90 5.20
C LEU A 19 6.35 -15.20 5.21
N GLU A 20 6.24 -15.85 4.06
CA GLU A 20 5.72 -17.20 3.89
C GLU A 20 6.86 -18.08 3.33
N ASP A 21 7.28 -19.12 4.08
CA ASP A 21 8.43 -19.96 3.75
C ASP A 21 9.69 -19.13 3.37
N LYS A 22 9.97 -18.08 4.16
CA LYS A 22 11.07 -17.10 3.99
C LYS A 22 10.95 -16.18 2.76
N LYS A 23 9.89 -16.27 1.97
CA LYS A 23 9.59 -15.35 0.86
C LYS A 23 8.75 -14.18 1.38
N LEU A 24 9.13 -12.95 1.06
CA LEU A 24 8.38 -11.74 1.41
C LEU A 24 7.08 -11.67 0.59
N VAL A 25 5.94 -11.69 1.26
CA VAL A 25 4.61 -11.70 0.61
C VAL A 25 3.76 -10.46 0.89
N GLU A 26 4.00 -9.77 2.01
CA GLU A 26 3.35 -8.50 2.32
C GLU A 26 4.34 -7.57 3.02
N LEU A 27 4.27 -6.28 2.69
CA LEU A 27 5.01 -5.21 3.36
C LEU A 27 4.03 -4.10 3.72
N HIS A 28 4.05 -3.72 5.00
CA HIS A 28 3.20 -2.66 5.52
C HIS A 28 4.07 -1.59 6.15
N HIS A 29 3.65 -0.34 5.99
CA HIS A 29 4.26 0.79 6.65
C HIS A 29 3.21 1.51 7.49
N GLU A 30 3.51 1.79 8.74
CA GLU A 30 2.71 2.58 9.67
C GLU A 30 3.52 3.83 10.05
N LYS A 31 2.96 5.01 9.80
CA LYS A 31 3.61 6.27 10.16
C LYS A 31 3.63 6.45 11.67
N ALA A 32 4.66 7.10 12.19
CA ALA A 32 4.82 7.35 13.64
C ALA A 32 3.64 8.15 14.25
N ASP A 33 2.99 9.02 13.47
CA ASP A 33 1.91 9.88 13.97
C ASP A 33 0.59 9.15 14.25
N GLY A 34 0.39 7.91 13.78
CA GLY A 34 -0.74 6.99 14.10
C GLY A 34 -2.17 7.59 14.13
N SER A 35 -2.33 8.86 13.79
CA SER A 35 -3.61 9.58 13.80
C SER A 35 -4.37 9.34 12.49
N PHE A 36 -5.69 9.18 12.60
CA PHE A 36 -6.61 8.93 11.48
C PHE A 36 -6.37 7.60 10.76
N ALA A 37 -5.93 6.57 11.49
CA ALA A 37 -5.83 5.21 10.97
C ALA A 37 -7.20 4.63 10.63
N VAL A 38 -7.24 3.72 9.63
CA VAL A 38 -8.48 3.00 9.30
C VAL A 38 -8.97 2.23 10.52
N GLY A 39 -10.25 2.43 10.87
CA GLY A 39 -10.88 1.83 12.05
C GLY A 39 -11.00 2.78 13.25
N ASP A 40 -10.19 3.84 13.33
CA ASP A 40 -10.30 4.86 14.37
C ASP A 40 -11.70 5.46 14.41
N LEU A 41 -12.22 5.68 15.62
CA LEU A 41 -13.52 6.32 15.85
C LEU A 41 -13.33 7.76 16.34
N TYR A 42 -14.03 8.67 15.69
CA TYR A 42 -14.05 10.11 16.03
C TYR A 42 -15.46 10.59 16.28
N LEU A 43 -15.61 11.48 17.26
CA LEU A 43 -16.75 12.35 17.33
C LEU A 43 -16.48 13.53 16.41
N GLY A 44 -17.14 13.56 15.26
CA GLY A 44 -17.00 14.63 14.26
C GLY A 44 -18.14 15.63 14.32
N LYS A 45 -17.89 16.84 13.80
CA LYS A 45 -18.90 17.88 13.60
C LYS A 45 -19.19 18.09 12.13
N VAL A 46 -20.42 17.94 11.71
CA VAL A 46 -20.84 18.21 10.32
C VAL A 46 -20.71 19.70 10.02
N LYS A 47 -19.75 20.08 9.15
CA LYS A 47 -19.51 21.49 8.76
C LYS A 47 -20.37 21.92 7.57
N LYS A 48 -20.36 21.12 6.51
CA LYS A 48 -20.99 21.49 5.23
C LYS A 48 -21.65 20.28 4.56
N LEU A 49 -22.89 20.49 4.10
CA LEU A 49 -23.59 19.54 3.23
C LEU A 49 -23.41 19.95 1.78
N ILE A 50 -23.19 18.95 0.89
CA ILE A 50 -23.03 19.15 -0.56
C ILE A 50 -24.07 18.28 -1.27
N PRO A 51 -25.30 18.80 -1.46
CA PRO A 51 -26.39 18.01 -2.06
C PRO A 51 -26.08 17.49 -3.46
N GLY A 52 -25.33 18.24 -4.27
CA GLY A 52 -24.94 17.83 -5.62
C GLY A 52 -24.02 16.59 -5.67
N LEU A 53 -23.27 16.32 -4.59
CA LEU A 53 -22.45 15.11 -4.43
C LEU A 53 -23.11 14.07 -3.52
N ASN A 54 -24.29 14.38 -2.97
CA ASN A 54 -24.94 13.59 -1.92
C ASN A 54 -23.98 13.26 -0.75
N ALA A 55 -23.20 14.24 -0.28
CA ALA A 55 -22.12 14.07 0.67
C ALA A 55 -22.07 15.20 1.72
N ALA A 56 -21.33 14.99 2.79
CA ALA A 56 -21.03 15.96 3.82
C ALA A 56 -19.52 16.08 4.04
N PHE A 57 -19.08 17.28 4.43
CA PHE A 57 -17.77 17.50 5.04
C PHE A 57 -17.92 17.55 6.55
N VAL A 58 -17.07 16.77 7.24
CA VAL A 58 -17.09 16.57 8.68
C VAL A 58 -15.73 16.95 9.25
N ASP A 59 -15.73 17.77 10.27
CA ASP A 59 -14.54 18.08 11.06
C ASP A 59 -14.26 16.94 12.04
N VAL A 60 -13.12 16.31 11.91
CA VAL A 60 -12.60 15.26 12.81
C VAL A 60 -11.28 15.66 13.48
N GLY A 61 -10.87 16.95 13.33
CA GLY A 61 -9.62 17.47 13.86
C GLY A 61 -8.40 17.29 12.94
N PHE A 62 -8.62 16.91 11.68
CA PHE A 62 -7.58 16.89 10.65
C PHE A 62 -7.51 18.25 9.94
N GLU A 63 -6.36 18.63 9.35
CA GLU A 63 -6.17 19.89 8.62
C GLU A 63 -7.24 20.14 7.53
N LYS A 64 -7.69 19.08 6.88
CA LYS A 64 -8.74 19.11 5.85
C LYS A 64 -9.97 18.39 6.37
N ASP A 65 -11.14 18.97 6.13
CA ASP A 65 -12.40 18.34 6.49
C ASP A 65 -12.53 16.96 5.85
N ALA A 66 -13.00 15.98 6.63
CA ALA A 66 -13.19 14.60 6.20
C ALA A 66 -14.45 14.47 5.32
N PHE A 67 -14.41 13.52 4.38
CA PHE A 67 -15.49 13.30 3.43
C PHE A 67 -16.40 12.13 3.85
N LEU A 68 -17.70 12.38 3.92
CA LEU A 68 -18.74 11.41 4.24
C LEU A 68 -19.78 11.39 3.13
N HIS A 69 -19.84 10.33 2.35
CA HIS A 69 -20.83 10.15 1.29
C HIS A 69 -22.10 9.49 1.84
N TYR A 70 -23.26 9.73 1.22
CA TYR A 70 -24.53 9.12 1.63
C TYR A 70 -24.49 7.60 1.67
N THR A 71 -23.80 6.95 0.73
CA THR A 71 -23.63 5.49 0.71
C THR A 71 -22.78 4.94 1.85
N ASP A 72 -22.01 5.81 2.53
CA ASP A 72 -21.19 5.44 3.69
C ASP A 72 -21.94 5.70 5.02
N LEU A 73 -23.19 6.19 4.94
CA LEU A 73 -24.10 6.22 6.10
C LEU A 73 -24.60 4.80 6.38
N SER A 74 -24.62 4.43 7.66
CA SER A 74 -25.31 3.20 8.08
C SER A 74 -26.81 3.31 7.80
N PRO A 75 -27.51 2.23 7.46
CA PRO A 75 -28.98 2.19 7.52
C PRO A 75 -29.51 2.68 8.86
N TYR A 76 -28.77 2.45 9.93
CA TYR A 76 -29.12 2.80 11.32
C TYR A 76 -28.54 4.16 11.77
N VAL A 77 -28.18 5.05 10.86
CA VAL A 77 -27.56 6.34 11.20
C VAL A 77 -28.43 7.20 12.15
N ARG A 78 -29.75 7.10 12.07
CA ARG A 78 -30.66 7.80 13.01
C ARG A 78 -30.47 7.30 14.44
N SER A 79 -30.34 5.98 14.62
CA SER A 79 -30.02 5.36 15.90
C SER A 79 -28.64 5.79 16.39
N LEU A 80 -27.66 5.87 15.49
CA LEU A 80 -26.31 6.34 15.81
C LEU A 80 -26.31 7.80 16.28
N LEU A 81 -27.04 8.68 15.64
CA LEU A 81 -27.18 10.09 16.03
C LEU A 81 -27.85 10.23 17.41
N LYS A 82 -28.94 9.47 17.65
CA LYS A 82 -29.64 9.42 18.93
C LYS A 82 -28.71 8.90 20.03
N PHE A 83 -28.02 7.79 19.81
CA PHE A 83 -27.02 7.22 20.72
C PHE A 83 -25.91 8.23 21.04
N THR A 84 -25.31 8.84 20.02
CA THR A 84 -24.24 9.83 20.18
C THR A 84 -24.69 11.00 21.06
N THR A 85 -25.89 11.53 20.80
CA THR A 85 -26.45 12.63 21.58
C THR A 85 -26.73 12.24 23.04
N GLN A 86 -27.27 11.05 23.26
CA GLN A 86 -27.56 10.53 24.61
C GLN A 86 -26.27 10.27 25.39
N ALA A 87 -25.28 9.64 24.75
CA ALA A 87 -23.98 9.34 25.37
C ALA A 87 -23.20 10.60 25.76
N ILE A 88 -23.21 11.66 24.93
CA ILE A 88 -22.57 12.94 25.24
C ILE A 88 -23.24 13.61 26.46
N ASN A 89 -24.56 13.58 26.55
CA ASN A 89 -25.35 14.24 27.58
C ASN A 89 -25.56 13.38 28.83
N ASP A 90 -24.96 12.20 28.91
CA ASP A 90 -25.07 11.31 30.08
C ASP A 90 -24.33 11.93 31.29
N ASN A 91 -25.12 12.48 32.22
CA ASN A 91 -24.62 13.11 33.46
C ASN A 91 -24.37 12.10 34.60
N GLY A 92 -24.48 10.79 34.33
CA GLY A 92 -24.27 9.74 35.33
C GLY A 92 -25.44 9.53 36.33
N SER A 93 -26.46 10.39 36.29
CA SER A 93 -27.66 10.25 37.16
C SER A 93 -28.59 9.12 36.74
N ASN A 94 -28.52 8.71 35.49
CA ASN A 94 -29.28 7.62 34.90
C ASN A 94 -28.40 6.95 33.84
N PRO A 95 -27.59 5.92 34.22
CA PRO A 95 -26.65 5.30 33.30
C PRO A 95 -27.38 4.81 32.05
N PHE A 96 -26.94 5.27 30.89
CA PHE A 96 -27.51 4.85 29.61
C PHE A 96 -27.21 3.36 29.39
N ASP A 97 -28.29 2.54 29.43
CA ASP A 97 -28.19 1.12 29.14
C ASP A 97 -28.43 0.83 27.66
N TYR A 98 -27.39 0.37 26.96
CA TYR A 98 -27.48 0.04 25.54
C TYR A 98 -28.44 -1.14 25.26
N ALA A 99 -28.63 -2.07 26.19
CA ALA A 99 -29.53 -3.20 26.02
C ALA A 99 -31.01 -2.75 25.94
N SER A 100 -31.36 -1.64 26.60
CA SER A 100 -32.69 -1.04 26.57
C SER A 100 -32.89 -0.01 25.45
N PHE A 101 -31.85 0.27 24.65
CA PHE A 101 -31.88 1.25 23.57
C PHE A 101 -32.89 0.88 22.49
N GLN A 102 -33.78 1.84 22.18
CA GLN A 102 -34.74 1.67 21.10
C GLN A 102 -34.16 2.17 19.79
N VAL A 103 -34.00 1.24 18.84
CA VAL A 103 -33.48 1.51 17.50
C VAL A 103 -34.49 2.32 16.68
N GLU A 104 -34.02 3.37 16.00
CA GLU A 104 -34.80 4.19 15.10
C GLU A 104 -34.99 3.52 13.73
N PRO A 105 -36.02 3.91 12.96
CA PRO A 105 -36.24 3.38 11.63
C PRO A 105 -35.04 3.59 10.70
N GLU A 106 -34.78 2.58 9.87
CA GLU A 106 -33.69 2.62 8.87
C GLU A 106 -33.88 3.75 7.85
N ILE A 107 -32.77 4.27 7.34
CA ILE A 107 -32.78 5.17 6.19
C ILE A 107 -32.84 4.40 4.88
N VAL A 108 -33.47 5.00 3.86
CA VAL A 108 -33.53 4.42 2.52
C VAL A 108 -32.20 4.62 1.80
N LYS A 109 -31.62 3.57 1.19
CA LYS A 109 -30.32 3.61 0.49
C LYS A 109 -30.23 4.63 -0.65
N THR A 110 -31.37 5.02 -1.25
CA THR A 110 -31.48 6.00 -2.33
C THR A 110 -31.86 7.39 -1.86
N GLY A 111 -31.78 7.68 -0.54
CA GLY A 111 -32.10 8.96 0.07
C GLY A 111 -31.07 10.05 -0.17
N LYS A 112 -31.27 11.20 0.47
CA LYS A 112 -30.40 12.37 0.35
C LYS A 112 -29.75 12.72 1.67
N ILE A 113 -28.47 13.13 1.64
CA ILE A 113 -27.67 13.45 2.82
C ILE A 113 -28.29 14.56 3.69
N ASN A 114 -28.92 15.56 3.06
CA ASN A 114 -29.56 16.69 3.76
C ASN A 114 -30.84 16.31 4.50
N GLU A 115 -31.48 15.20 4.16
CA GLU A 115 -32.66 14.70 4.91
C GLU A 115 -32.24 14.04 6.25
N VAL A 116 -31.00 13.58 6.33
CA VAL A 116 -30.47 12.88 7.51
C VAL A 116 -29.63 13.81 8.39
N LEU A 117 -28.81 14.68 7.80
CA LEU A 117 -27.83 15.51 8.49
C LEU A 117 -28.15 17.01 8.44
N SER A 118 -29.42 17.39 8.25
CA SER A 118 -29.87 18.81 8.07
C SER A 118 -29.45 19.73 9.21
N GLY A 119 -29.46 19.27 10.45
CA GLY A 119 -29.09 20.05 11.64
C GLY A 119 -27.59 20.20 11.88
N LYS A 120 -26.74 19.72 10.99
CA LYS A 120 -25.27 19.65 11.17
C LYS A 120 -24.87 19.10 12.55
N PRO A 121 -25.34 17.90 12.91
CA PRO A 121 -25.13 17.33 14.23
C PRO A 121 -23.68 16.96 14.47
N ASN A 122 -23.32 16.76 15.74
CA ASN A 122 -22.16 15.93 16.09
C ASN A 122 -22.50 14.48 15.77
N ILE A 123 -21.56 13.75 15.18
CA ILE A 123 -21.77 12.39 14.73
C ILE A 123 -20.56 11.52 15.03
N LEU A 124 -20.80 10.33 15.57
CA LEU A 124 -19.75 9.32 15.70
C LEU A 124 -19.47 8.72 14.34
N VAL A 125 -18.19 8.75 13.92
CA VAL A 125 -17.74 8.28 12.60
C VAL A 125 -16.51 7.42 12.73
N GLN A 126 -16.37 6.47 11.82
CA GLN A 126 -15.20 5.61 11.69
C GLN A 126 -14.38 6.00 10.46
N ILE A 127 -13.06 6.01 10.57
CA ILE A 127 -12.16 6.24 9.42
C ILE A 127 -12.23 5.03 8.49
N LEU A 128 -12.72 5.23 7.28
CA LEU A 128 -12.80 4.21 6.23
C LEU A 128 -11.56 4.19 5.34
N LYS A 129 -10.97 5.38 5.10
CA LYS A 129 -9.70 5.54 4.39
C LYS A 129 -8.90 6.67 5.02
N GLU A 130 -7.62 6.43 5.17
CA GLU A 130 -6.66 7.42 5.66
C GLU A 130 -6.57 8.64 4.73
N PRO A 131 -6.16 9.80 5.25
CA PRO A 131 -5.93 10.98 4.41
C PRO A 131 -4.80 10.73 3.41
N ILE A 132 -5.00 11.17 2.16
CA ILE A 132 -4.00 11.00 1.09
C ILE A 132 -3.70 12.35 0.46
N ALA A 133 -2.43 12.75 0.46
CA ALA A 133 -1.97 14.01 -0.11
C ALA A 133 -2.80 15.22 0.39
N ALA A 134 -3.45 15.96 -0.50
CA ALA A 134 -4.25 17.13 -0.18
C ALA A 134 -5.71 16.83 0.23
N LYS A 135 -6.10 15.54 0.37
CA LYS A 135 -7.47 15.14 0.68
C LYS A 135 -7.59 14.66 2.13
N GLY A 136 -8.64 15.13 2.83
CA GLY A 136 -8.99 14.63 4.15
C GLY A 136 -9.41 13.16 4.14
N PRO A 137 -9.54 12.53 5.33
CA PRO A 137 -9.93 11.13 5.45
C PRO A 137 -11.35 10.89 4.93
N ARG A 138 -11.63 9.66 4.46
CA ARG A 138 -13.00 9.22 4.15
C ARG A 138 -13.61 8.55 5.36
N LEU A 139 -14.83 8.89 5.66
CA LEU A 139 -15.58 8.43 6.82
C LEU A 139 -16.67 7.43 6.47
N SER A 140 -17.06 6.64 7.46
CA SER A 140 -18.25 5.80 7.46
C SER A 140 -19.02 5.97 8.77
N CYS A 141 -20.34 5.91 8.70
CA CYS A 141 -21.22 5.76 9.86
C CYS A 141 -21.62 4.30 10.09
N GLU A 142 -21.23 3.40 9.22
CA GLU A 142 -21.38 1.96 9.42
C GLU A 142 -20.24 1.47 10.32
N ILE A 143 -20.43 1.68 11.64
CA ILE A 143 -19.43 1.32 12.63
C ILE A 143 -19.32 -0.18 12.74
N SER A 144 -18.11 -0.69 12.68
CA SER A 144 -17.80 -2.10 12.85
C SER A 144 -16.60 -2.26 13.81
N LEU A 145 -16.73 -3.16 14.78
CA LEU A 145 -15.67 -3.50 15.71
C LEU A 145 -15.21 -4.93 15.41
N PRO A 146 -14.03 -5.09 14.81
CA PRO A 146 -13.52 -6.40 14.44
C PRO A 146 -12.85 -7.10 15.61
N GLY A 147 -13.34 -8.29 15.97
CA GLY A 147 -12.69 -9.26 16.83
C GLY A 147 -11.87 -10.27 16.02
N ARG A 148 -11.38 -11.30 16.70
CA ARG A 148 -10.65 -12.41 16.07
C ARG A 148 -11.59 -13.30 15.24
N PHE A 149 -12.69 -13.71 15.83
CA PHE A 149 -13.64 -14.68 15.26
C PHE A 149 -14.91 -14.03 14.73
N VAL A 150 -15.29 -12.89 15.29
CA VAL A 150 -16.51 -12.17 14.94
C VAL A 150 -16.25 -10.66 14.74
N VAL A 151 -17.19 -10.01 14.06
CA VAL A 151 -17.26 -8.54 13.97
C VAL A 151 -18.62 -8.13 14.49
N ILE A 152 -18.68 -7.18 15.41
CA ILE A 152 -19.96 -6.62 15.84
C ILE A 152 -20.28 -5.32 15.11
N THR A 153 -21.57 -5.13 14.84
CA THR A 153 -22.13 -3.90 14.27
C THR A 153 -23.29 -3.44 15.15
N PRO A 154 -23.27 -2.21 15.67
CA PRO A 154 -24.31 -1.74 16.56
C PRO A 154 -25.63 -1.47 15.83
N PHE A 155 -26.73 -1.42 16.58
CA PHE A 155 -28.09 -1.05 16.19
C PHE A 155 -28.82 -2.02 15.27
N ASN A 156 -28.34 -3.25 15.11
CA ASN A 156 -29.06 -4.31 14.40
C ASN A 156 -28.96 -5.64 15.14
N ASP A 157 -29.68 -6.66 14.68
CA ASP A 157 -29.71 -7.99 15.29
C ASP A 157 -29.34 -9.11 14.30
N ILE A 158 -28.85 -8.76 13.12
CA ILE A 158 -28.55 -9.70 12.04
C ILE A 158 -27.30 -10.52 12.37
N VAL A 159 -27.39 -11.84 12.25
CA VAL A 159 -26.23 -12.74 12.29
C VAL A 159 -25.91 -13.19 10.87
N ALA A 160 -24.71 -12.90 10.41
CA ALA A 160 -24.20 -13.32 9.12
C ALA A 160 -22.94 -14.18 9.30
N VAL A 161 -22.75 -15.19 8.44
CA VAL A 161 -21.56 -16.04 8.44
C VAL A 161 -20.79 -15.87 7.15
N SER A 162 -19.46 -15.75 7.24
CA SER A 162 -18.58 -15.59 6.08
C SER A 162 -18.85 -16.63 4.99
N ARG A 163 -19.00 -16.18 3.76
CA ARG A 163 -19.18 -17.05 2.59
C ARG A 163 -17.93 -17.88 2.26
N LYS A 164 -16.77 -17.52 2.83
CA LYS A 164 -15.51 -18.27 2.67
C LYS A 164 -15.50 -19.57 3.50
N ILE A 165 -16.42 -19.76 4.44
CA ILE A 165 -16.64 -21.04 5.12
C ILE A 165 -17.47 -21.91 4.18
N HIS A 166 -16.86 -22.92 3.59
CA HIS A 166 -17.49 -23.71 2.52
C HIS A 166 -18.50 -24.73 3.06
N SER A 167 -18.28 -25.28 4.27
CA SER A 167 -19.21 -26.25 4.89
C SER A 167 -20.53 -25.58 5.28
N SER A 168 -21.63 -26.03 4.68
CA SER A 168 -22.96 -25.55 5.03
C SER A 168 -23.38 -25.95 6.45
N GLU A 169 -22.90 -27.09 6.94
CA GLU A 169 -23.17 -27.58 8.30
C GLU A 169 -22.46 -26.70 9.32
N GLU A 170 -21.19 -26.38 9.08
CA GLU A 170 -20.39 -25.53 9.95
C GLU A 170 -20.97 -24.10 9.99
N ARG A 171 -21.39 -23.56 8.85
CA ARG A 171 -22.05 -22.24 8.82
C ARG A 171 -23.34 -22.24 9.67
N LYS A 172 -24.17 -23.27 9.59
CA LYS A 172 -25.38 -23.40 10.41
C LYS A 172 -25.05 -23.56 11.89
N ARG A 173 -23.99 -24.33 12.22
CA ARG A 173 -23.52 -24.50 13.59
C ARG A 173 -23.10 -23.19 14.22
N LEU A 174 -22.20 -22.47 13.53
CA LEU A 174 -21.70 -21.16 13.97
C LEU A 174 -22.80 -20.10 14.09
N GLN A 175 -23.74 -20.10 13.14
CA GLN A 175 -24.89 -19.19 13.19
C GLN A 175 -25.73 -19.43 14.44
N LYS A 176 -26.10 -20.68 14.73
CA LYS A 176 -26.89 -21.03 15.92
C LYS A 176 -26.18 -20.67 17.23
N ILE A 177 -24.86 -20.92 17.31
CA ILE A 177 -24.08 -20.56 18.50
C ILE A 177 -24.13 -19.05 18.72
N VAL A 178 -23.83 -18.28 17.69
CA VAL A 178 -23.75 -16.81 17.79
C VAL A 178 -25.13 -16.20 18.07
N GLU A 179 -26.22 -16.74 17.47
CA GLU A 179 -27.58 -16.30 17.77
C GLU A 179 -27.95 -16.50 19.24
N ALA A 180 -27.43 -17.58 19.88
CA ALA A 180 -27.70 -17.91 21.28
C ALA A 180 -26.90 -17.03 22.26
N ILE A 181 -25.70 -16.57 21.89
CA ILE A 181 -24.78 -15.85 22.82
C ILE A 181 -24.68 -14.36 22.57
N LYS A 182 -25.17 -13.84 21.42
CA LYS A 182 -25.06 -12.43 21.10
C LYS A 182 -25.90 -11.55 22.02
N SER A 183 -25.41 -10.37 22.31
CA SER A 183 -26.20 -9.34 23.01
C SER A 183 -27.20 -8.68 22.06
N LYS A 184 -28.31 -8.20 22.62
CA LYS A 184 -29.36 -7.48 21.91
C LYS A 184 -28.81 -6.18 21.31
N ASN A 185 -29.35 -5.76 20.18
CA ASN A 185 -28.98 -4.56 19.43
C ASN A 185 -27.58 -4.64 18.79
N PHE A 186 -26.95 -5.82 18.75
CA PHE A 186 -25.71 -6.03 17.99
C PHE A 186 -25.92 -7.05 16.87
N GLY A 187 -25.63 -6.63 15.64
CA GLY A 187 -25.40 -7.55 14.55
C GLY A 187 -24.03 -8.17 14.66
N VAL A 188 -23.90 -9.43 14.24
CA VAL A 188 -22.66 -10.18 14.31
C VAL A 188 -22.32 -10.79 12.96
N ILE A 189 -21.10 -10.56 12.48
CA ILE A 189 -20.56 -11.20 11.28
C ILE A 189 -19.50 -12.20 11.72
N VAL A 190 -19.75 -13.47 11.50
CA VAL A 190 -18.81 -14.56 11.82
C VAL A 190 -17.73 -14.63 10.75
N ARG A 191 -16.46 -14.55 11.16
CA ARG A 191 -15.29 -14.59 10.28
C ARG A 191 -14.87 -16.03 9.97
N THR A 192 -14.04 -16.20 8.95
CA THR A 192 -13.46 -17.52 8.59
C THR A 192 -12.61 -18.12 9.71
N ALA A 193 -11.94 -17.28 10.51
CA ALA A 193 -11.16 -17.72 11.67
C ALA A 193 -12.00 -18.42 12.76
N ALA A 194 -13.34 -18.32 12.72
CA ALA A 194 -14.25 -18.99 13.64
C ALA A 194 -14.51 -20.45 13.28
N GLU A 195 -14.08 -20.92 12.12
CA GLU A 195 -14.28 -22.32 11.69
C GLU A 195 -13.63 -23.28 12.69
N GLY A 196 -14.41 -24.28 13.13
CA GLY A 196 -13.99 -25.24 14.15
C GLY A 196 -13.96 -24.74 15.59
N LYS A 197 -14.23 -23.44 15.85
CA LYS A 197 -14.17 -22.87 17.20
C LYS A 197 -15.37 -23.26 18.04
N ASN A 198 -15.15 -23.35 19.38
CA ASN A 198 -16.18 -23.70 20.34
C ASN A 198 -16.96 -22.45 20.83
N THR A 199 -18.01 -22.69 21.58
CA THR A 199 -18.91 -21.64 22.10
C THR A 199 -18.18 -20.68 23.05
N ALA A 200 -17.25 -21.19 23.89
CA ALA A 200 -16.54 -20.38 24.87
C ALA A 200 -15.63 -19.36 24.18
N GLU A 201 -14.87 -19.77 23.16
CA GLU A 201 -13.99 -18.87 22.38
C GLU A 201 -14.78 -17.77 21.68
N LEU A 202 -15.94 -18.10 21.10
CA LEU A 202 -16.80 -17.12 20.43
C LEU A 202 -17.47 -16.16 21.42
N HIS A 203 -17.86 -16.66 22.61
CA HIS A 203 -18.44 -15.84 23.66
C HIS A 203 -17.43 -14.84 24.24
N GLU A 204 -16.19 -15.28 24.44
CA GLU A 204 -15.10 -14.42 24.92
C GLU A 204 -14.83 -13.26 23.94
N ASP A 205 -14.68 -13.57 22.65
CA ASP A 205 -14.46 -12.55 21.60
C ASP A 205 -15.63 -11.54 21.54
N LEU A 206 -16.88 -12.04 21.62
CA LEU A 206 -18.07 -11.19 21.67
C LEU A 206 -18.09 -10.28 22.91
N SER A 207 -17.74 -10.83 24.07
CA SER A 207 -17.75 -10.10 25.35
C SER A 207 -16.73 -8.97 25.35
N GLU A 208 -15.53 -9.19 24.79
CA GLU A 208 -14.51 -8.15 24.61
C GLU A 208 -14.98 -7.03 23.69
N LEU A 209 -15.67 -7.36 22.61
CA LEU A 209 -16.20 -6.38 21.67
C LEU A 209 -17.32 -5.54 22.27
N VAL A 210 -18.21 -6.16 23.07
CA VAL A 210 -19.25 -5.45 23.81
C VAL A 210 -18.62 -4.51 24.86
N ALA A 211 -17.58 -4.95 25.57
CA ALA A 211 -16.83 -4.11 26.50
C ALA A 211 -16.17 -2.92 25.77
N THR A 212 -15.65 -3.14 24.56
CA THR A 212 -15.11 -2.06 23.71
C THR A 212 -16.19 -1.04 23.34
N TRP A 213 -17.41 -1.49 23.02
CA TRP A 213 -18.53 -0.59 22.78
C TRP A 213 -18.92 0.23 24.02
N GLN A 214 -18.91 -0.39 25.20
CA GLN A 214 -19.13 0.33 26.46
C GLN A 214 -18.04 1.37 26.73
N LEU A 215 -16.78 1.07 26.38
CA LEU A 215 -15.69 2.05 26.44
C LEU A 215 -15.93 3.25 25.50
N ILE A 216 -16.40 2.99 24.26
CA ILE A 216 -16.81 4.05 23.32
C ILE A 216 -17.89 4.94 23.94
N GLN A 217 -18.92 4.34 24.55
CA GLN A 217 -19.97 5.05 25.25
C GLN A 217 -19.41 5.90 26.41
N HIS A 218 -18.49 5.36 27.19
CA HIS A 218 -17.83 6.08 28.28
C HIS A 218 -17.03 7.28 27.77
N ASN A 219 -16.26 7.10 26.71
CA ASN A 219 -15.42 8.16 26.12
C ASN A 219 -16.24 9.26 25.42
N LEU A 220 -17.48 8.99 25.06
CA LEU A 220 -18.39 9.99 24.52
C LEU A 220 -18.95 10.93 25.60
N LYS A 221 -18.93 10.55 26.88
CA LYS A 221 -19.46 11.39 27.99
C LYS A 221 -18.74 12.73 28.05
N GLY A 222 -19.52 13.80 27.86
CA GLY A 222 -19.01 15.17 27.91
C GLY A 222 -18.01 15.50 26.79
N ALA A 223 -17.83 14.64 25.79
CA ALA A 223 -16.89 14.88 24.71
C ALA A 223 -17.34 16.04 23.84
N VAL A 224 -16.38 16.88 23.44
CA VAL A 224 -16.61 18.04 22.54
C VAL A 224 -15.98 17.72 21.18
N ALA A 225 -16.80 17.78 20.13
CA ALA A 225 -16.31 17.55 18.76
C ALA A 225 -15.43 18.72 18.27
N PRO A 226 -14.33 18.46 17.53
CA PRO A 226 -13.84 17.14 17.14
C PRO A 226 -13.03 16.43 18.24
N ALA A 227 -13.25 15.13 18.45
CA ALA A 227 -12.51 14.36 19.44
C ALA A 227 -12.30 12.91 18.97
N LYS A 228 -11.14 12.34 19.25
CA LYS A 228 -10.88 10.90 19.05
C LYS A 228 -11.52 10.12 20.19
N ILE A 229 -12.39 9.18 19.87
CA ILE A 229 -13.17 8.40 20.85
C ILE A 229 -12.54 7.03 21.09
N LEU A 230 -12.06 6.37 20.02
CA LEU A 230 -11.37 5.09 20.11
C LEU A 230 -10.26 5.05 19.07
N SER A 231 -9.08 4.62 19.50
CA SER A 231 -8.03 4.20 18.56
C SER A 231 -8.25 2.74 18.18
N GLU A 232 -8.20 2.43 16.90
CA GLU A 232 -8.00 1.05 16.46
C GLU A 232 -6.68 0.53 17.07
N GLN A 233 -6.60 -0.77 17.27
CA GLN A 233 -5.37 -1.41 17.70
C GLN A 233 -4.23 -1.07 16.74
N THR A 234 -2.98 -1.08 17.24
CA THR A 234 -1.80 -0.87 16.40
C THR A 234 -1.84 -1.80 15.19
N LYS A 235 -1.20 -1.41 14.10
CA LYS A 235 -1.12 -2.22 12.87
C LYS A 235 -0.62 -3.63 13.18
N THR A 236 0.35 -3.73 14.06
CA THR A 236 0.90 -5.00 14.55
C THR A 236 -0.18 -5.87 15.17
N THR A 237 -0.93 -5.35 16.14
CA THR A 237 -2.00 -6.11 16.84
C THR A 237 -3.14 -6.46 15.91
N SER A 238 -3.53 -5.53 15.03
CA SER A 238 -4.52 -5.78 13.96
C SER A 238 -4.10 -6.90 13.03
N MET A 239 -2.82 -6.92 12.62
CA MET A 239 -2.28 -8.00 11.79
C MET A 239 -2.26 -9.33 12.53
N LEU A 240 -1.86 -9.33 13.80
CA LEU A 240 -1.91 -10.55 14.62
C LEU A 240 -3.32 -11.07 14.76
N ARG A 241 -4.31 -10.21 15.06
CA ARG A 241 -5.73 -10.57 15.10
C ARG A 241 -6.20 -11.23 13.80
N ASP A 242 -5.78 -10.69 12.67
CA ASP A 242 -6.28 -11.10 11.35
C ASP A 242 -5.53 -12.29 10.74
N LEU A 243 -4.27 -12.49 11.11
CA LEU A 243 -3.37 -13.46 10.47
C LEU A 243 -2.97 -14.62 11.35
N LEU A 244 -2.99 -14.46 12.70
CA LEU A 244 -2.49 -15.50 13.60
C LEU A 244 -3.29 -16.78 13.47
N ASN A 245 -2.65 -17.80 12.93
CA ASN A 245 -3.17 -19.16 12.79
C ASN A 245 -2.09 -20.17 13.21
N GLU A 246 -2.33 -21.45 12.97
CA GLU A 246 -1.40 -22.52 13.34
C GLU A 246 -0.06 -22.44 12.59
N ASP A 247 -0.06 -21.87 11.39
CA ASP A 247 1.13 -21.74 10.54
C ASP A 247 2.16 -20.70 11.03
N PHE A 248 1.79 -19.84 12.01
CA PHE A 248 2.68 -18.83 12.54
C PHE A 248 3.71 -19.43 13.49
N ASN A 249 5.00 -19.25 13.14
CA ASN A 249 6.11 -19.84 13.85
C ASN A 249 7.02 -18.80 14.52
N LYS A 250 7.00 -17.54 14.06
CA LYS A 250 7.92 -16.54 14.55
C LYS A 250 7.37 -15.12 14.38
N ILE A 251 7.55 -14.30 15.42
CA ILE A 251 7.28 -12.86 15.41
C ILE A 251 8.51 -12.19 16.02
N VAL A 252 9.16 -11.31 15.26
CA VAL A 252 10.40 -10.67 15.72
C VAL A 252 10.27 -9.16 15.58
N THR A 253 10.70 -8.44 16.62
CA THR A 253 10.73 -6.98 16.60
C THR A 253 12.01 -6.45 17.24
N ASN A 254 12.44 -5.25 16.81
CA ASN A 254 13.53 -4.49 17.40
C ASN A 254 13.06 -3.45 18.43
N ASP A 255 11.75 -3.39 18.75
CA ASP A 255 11.17 -2.46 19.74
C ASP A 255 10.59 -3.21 20.93
N LYS A 256 10.90 -2.73 22.16
CA LYS A 256 10.43 -3.36 23.41
C LYS A 256 8.93 -3.13 23.66
N GLY A 257 8.40 -1.98 23.27
CA GLY A 257 6.97 -1.68 23.41
C GLY A 257 6.15 -2.63 22.57
N ILE A 258 6.48 -2.73 21.28
CA ILE A 258 5.82 -3.65 20.33
C ILE A 258 5.98 -5.11 20.77
N TYR A 259 7.16 -5.49 21.29
CA TYR A 259 7.37 -6.83 21.85
C TYR A 259 6.42 -7.14 23.00
N ASN A 260 6.28 -6.23 23.96
CA ASN A 260 5.39 -6.42 25.11
C ASN A 260 3.93 -6.46 24.68
N ASP A 261 3.51 -5.58 23.78
CA ASP A 261 2.14 -5.53 23.26
C ASP A 261 1.79 -6.81 22.51
N ALA A 262 2.67 -7.27 21.62
CA ALA A 262 2.48 -8.51 20.89
C ALA A 262 2.43 -9.74 21.82
N LYS A 263 3.33 -9.78 22.81
CA LYS A 263 3.38 -10.87 23.80
C LYS A 263 2.13 -10.91 24.65
N ASN A 264 1.71 -9.76 25.20
CA ASN A 264 0.47 -9.66 25.99
C ASN A 264 -0.76 -10.05 25.17
N TYR A 265 -0.82 -9.59 23.92
CA TYR A 265 -1.91 -9.93 23.01
C TYR A 265 -1.97 -11.43 22.76
N ILE A 266 -0.83 -12.07 22.41
CA ILE A 266 -0.79 -13.52 22.13
C ILE A 266 -1.04 -14.34 23.40
N GLN A 267 -0.51 -13.91 24.56
CA GLN A 267 -0.77 -14.60 25.83
C GLN A 267 -2.26 -14.68 26.15
N ARG A 268 -3.03 -13.66 25.73
CA ARG A 268 -4.48 -13.63 25.93
C ARG A 268 -5.22 -14.55 24.96
N ILE A 269 -4.83 -14.56 23.66
CA ILE A 269 -5.61 -15.24 22.62
C ILE A 269 -5.11 -16.63 22.24
N ALA A 270 -3.83 -16.94 22.51
CA ALA A 270 -3.16 -18.20 22.19
C ALA A 270 -1.96 -18.42 23.13
N PRO A 271 -2.20 -18.69 24.44
CA PRO A 271 -1.15 -18.78 25.46
C PRO A 271 -0.03 -19.77 25.08
N GLU A 272 -0.39 -20.84 24.37
CA GLU A 272 0.53 -21.86 23.88
C GLU A 272 1.54 -21.37 22.84
N LYS A 273 1.31 -20.18 22.25
CA LYS A 273 2.16 -19.58 21.21
C LYS A 273 2.98 -18.37 21.68
N VAL A 274 3.00 -18.06 22.96
CA VAL A 274 3.71 -16.89 23.50
C VAL A 274 5.20 -16.90 23.13
N ASP A 275 5.82 -18.06 23.08
CA ASP A 275 7.25 -18.24 22.82
C ASP A 275 7.67 -17.92 21.37
N ILE A 276 6.71 -17.78 20.43
CA ILE A 276 7.03 -17.37 19.06
C ILE A 276 7.43 -15.89 18.96
N VAL A 277 7.11 -15.08 19.99
CA VAL A 277 7.46 -13.65 20.02
C VAL A 277 8.88 -13.50 20.56
N THR A 278 9.75 -12.91 19.76
CA THR A 278 11.14 -12.70 20.12
C THR A 278 11.55 -11.25 19.93
N TYR A 279 12.38 -10.76 20.86
CA TYR A 279 12.97 -9.44 20.76
C TYR A 279 14.38 -9.55 20.15
N SER A 280 14.66 -8.78 19.11
CA SER A 280 15.98 -8.76 18.46
C SER A 280 16.91 -7.78 19.18
N HIS A 281 17.94 -8.29 19.85
CA HIS A 281 18.96 -7.49 20.54
C HIS A 281 20.16 -7.13 19.66
N ASN A 282 20.27 -7.73 18.47
CA ASN A 282 21.42 -7.55 17.60
C ASN A 282 21.38 -6.16 16.96
N GLY A 283 22.46 -5.37 17.06
CA GLY A 283 22.56 -4.01 16.51
C GLY A 283 22.50 -3.92 14.98
N ALA A 284 22.40 -5.04 14.25
CA ALA A 284 22.19 -5.04 12.81
C ALA A 284 20.72 -4.76 12.46
N PRO A 285 20.44 -4.07 11.35
CA PRO A 285 19.07 -3.82 10.89
C PRO A 285 18.28 -5.13 10.77
N ILE A 286 17.09 -5.18 11.40
CA ILE A 286 16.32 -6.43 11.51
C ILE A 286 15.95 -6.99 10.13
N PHE A 287 15.60 -6.15 9.16
CA PHE A 287 15.26 -6.58 7.81
C PHE A 287 16.45 -7.20 7.06
N ASP A 288 17.70 -6.79 7.37
CA ASP A 288 18.89 -7.38 6.79
C ASP A 288 19.14 -8.79 7.36
N GLN A 289 18.91 -8.99 8.67
CA GLN A 289 19.05 -10.30 9.32
C GLN A 289 18.13 -11.36 8.70
N PHE A 290 16.96 -10.97 8.21
CA PHE A 290 15.98 -11.87 7.56
C PHE A 290 16.03 -11.79 6.02
N GLY A 291 17.00 -11.07 5.44
CA GLY A 291 17.15 -10.94 3.99
C GLY A 291 16.00 -10.18 3.31
N ILE A 292 15.20 -9.44 4.08
CA ILE A 292 14.03 -8.69 3.59
C ILE A 292 14.47 -7.53 2.71
N THR A 293 15.47 -6.75 3.12
CA THR A 293 15.99 -5.62 2.34
C THR A 293 16.41 -6.03 0.92
N LYS A 294 17.04 -7.21 0.79
CA LYS A 294 17.43 -7.76 -0.51
C LYS A 294 16.19 -8.13 -1.35
N GLN A 295 15.19 -8.76 -0.72
CA GLN A 295 13.95 -9.12 -1.39
C GLN A 295 13.14 -7.90 -1.81
N VAL A 296 13.07 -6.85 -0.99
CA VAL A 296 12.44 -5.57 -1.33
C VAL A 296 13.10 -4.97 -2.57
N LYS A 297 14.43 -4.85 -2.59
CA LYS A 297 15.17 -4.31 -3.75
C LYS A 297 14.89 -5.10 -5.03
N ALA A 298 14.82 -6.43 -4.94
CA ALA A 298 14.56 -7.30 -6.10
C ALA A 298 13.09 -7.25 -6.56
N ALA A 299 12.15 -7.12 -5.63
CA ALA A 299 10.73 -7.28 -5.89
C ALA A 299 10.00 -5.99 -6.34
N PHE A 300 10.55 -4.79 -6.11
CA PHE A 300 9.88 -3.53 -6.45
C PHE A 300 10.38 -2.87 -7.74
N GLY A 301 11.30 -3.51 -8.47
CA GLY A 301 11.74 -3.07 -9.79
C GLY A 301 10.67 -3.26 -10.88
N LYS A 302 10.89 -2.65 -12.05
CA LYS A 302 10.09 -2.89 -13.25
C LYS A 302 10.20 -4.34 -13.70
N THR A 303 11.40 -4.93 -13.59
CA THR A 303 11.69 -6.32 -13.93
C THR A 303 11.78 -7.16 -12.64
N VAL A 304 11.07 -8.27 -12.60
CA VAL A 304 11.09 -9.25 -11.50
C VAL A 304 11.63 -10.57 -12.04
N ASN A 305 12.81 -10.96 -11.55
CA ASN A 305 13.46 -12.21 -11.98
C ASN A 305 12.87 -13.41 -11.26
N LEU A 306 12.67 -14.50 -11.99
CA LEU A 306 12.22 -15.78 -11.49
C LEU A 306 13.42 -16.72 -11.23
N PRO A 307 13.32 -17.69 -10.31
CA PRO A 307 14.38 -18.66 -10.04
C PRO A 307 14.88 -19.41 -11.27
N SER A 308 13.99 -19.69 -12.23
CA SER A 308 14.34 -20.39 -13.48
C SER A 308 15.17 -19.56 -14.46
N GLY A 309 15.34 -18.26 -14.23
CA GLY A 309 15.97 -17.32 -15.17
C GLY A 309 14.98 -16.65 -16.12
N ALA A 310 13.69 -17.00 -16.06
CA ALA A 310 12.61 -16.22 -16.65
C ALA A 310 12.41 -14.92 -15.88
N TYR A 311 11.64 -13.99 -16.39
CA TYR A 311 11.36 -12.73 -15.70
C TYR A 311 10.01 -12.13 -16.09
N LEU A 312 9.46 -11.33 -15.19
CA LEU A 312 8.26 -10.54 -15.41
C LEU A 312 8.64 -9.08 -15.66
N ILE A 313 7.91 -8.42 -16.54
CA ILE A 313 7.92 -6.95 -16.67
C ILE A 313 6.59 -6.45 -16.14
N VAL A 314 6.63 -5.62 -15.09
CA VAL A 314 5.43 -5.05 -14.46
C VAL A 314 5.37 -3.56 -14.78
N GLU A 315 4.32 -3.17 -15.50
CA GLU A 315 4.09 -1.78 -15.90
C GLU A 315 2.74 -1.27 -15.40
N HIS A 316 2.71 0.01 -15.08
CA HIS A 316 1.52 0.72 -14.63
C HIS A 316 1.10 1.70 -15.70
N THR A 317 -0.17 1.62 -16.11
CA THR A 317 -0.81 2.64 -16.95
C THR A 317 -1.77 3.46 -16.08
N GLU A 318 -2.39 4.48 -16.63
CA GLU A 318 -3.37 5.29 -15.91
C GLU A 318 -4.58 4.46 -15.41
N ALA A 319 -5.00 3.44 -16.18
CA ALA A 319 -6.22 2.69 -15.92
C ALA A 319 -6.03 1.25 -15.46
N LEU A 320 -4.91 0.62 -15.77
CA LEU A 320 -4.67 -0.80 -15.51
C LEU A 320 -3.18 -1.12 -15.33
N HIS A 321 -2.91 -2.31 -14.78
CA HIS A 321 -1.57 -2.86 -14.69
C HIS A 321 -1.37 -3.89 -15.79
N VAL A 322 -0.18 -3.92 -16.39
CA VAL A 322 0.20 -4.90 -17.41
C VAL A 322 1.40 -5.68 -16.91
N ILE A 323 1.35 -6.99 -17.03
CA ILE A 323 2.44 -7.89 -16.68
C ILE A 323 2.77 -8.75 -17.89
N ASP A 324 4.01 -8.66 -18.36
CA ASP A 324 4.53 -9.46 -19.49
C ASP A 324 5.47 -10.54 -18.96
N VAL A 325 5.31 -11.77 -19.43
CA VAL A 325 6.07 -12.96 -19.00
C VAL A 325 7.11 -13.31 -20.06
N ASN A 326 8.38 -13.31 -19.67
CA ASN A 326 9.51 -13.61 -20.54
C ASN A 326 10.26 -14.87 -20.10
N SER A 327 10.53 -15.79 -21.02
CA SER A 327 11.22 -17.06 -20.73
C SER A 327 12.72 -16.93 -20.42
N GLY A 328 13.33 -15.76 -20.71
CA GLY A 328 14.75 -15.54 -20.53
C GLY A 328 15.61 -16.55 -21.31
N TYR A 329 16.68 -17.01 -20.66
CA TYR A 329 17.62 -17.97 -21.29
C TYR A 329 17.19 -19.45 -21.21
N LYS A 330 16.00 -19.76 -20.70
CA LYS A 330 15.52 -21.13 -20.45
C LYS A 330 15.02 -21.85 -21.73
N SER A 331 15.67 -21.71 -22.86
CA SER A 331 15.24 -22.38 -24.12
C SER A 331 15.93 -23.76 -24.34
N VAL A 332 16.10 -24.57 -23.30
CA VAL A 332 17.01 -25.75 -23.33
C VAL A 332 16.29 -27.08 -23.58
N SER A 333 14.96 -27.17 -23.53
CA SER A 333 14.27 -28.43 -23.79
C SER A 333 13.68 -28.51 -25.20
N ASN A 334 13.67 -29.72 -25.78
CA ASN A 334 13.13 -30.00 -27.13
C ASN A 334 11.59 -29.86 -27.21
N ASN A 335 10.90 -29.55 -26.10
CA ASN A 335 9.45 -29.39 -26.07
C ASN A 335 9.05 -27.96 -25.67
N GLN A 336 8.86 -27.11 -26.65
CA GLN A 336 8.50 -25.69 -26.48
C GLN A 336 7.20 -25.50 -25.67
N GLU A 337 6.19 -26.34 -25.88
CA GLU A 337 4.90 -26.25 -25.20
C GLU A 337 5.03 -26.56 -23.70
N GLN A 338 5.83 -27.58 -23.35
CA GLN A 338 6.07 -27.92 -21.93
C GLN A 338 6.86 -26.82 -21.21
N ASN A 339 7.87 -26.25 -21.87
CA ASN A 339 8.64 -25.13 -21.32
C ASN A 339 7.77 -23.90 -21.10
N ALA A 340 6.86 -23.59 -22.04
CA ALA A 340 5.93 -22.49 -21.89
C ALA A 340 5.01 -22.70 -20.68
N LEU A 341 4.46 -23.91 -20.52
CA LEU A 341 3.62 -24.23 -19.36
C LEU A 341 4.38 -24.09 -18.02
N GLU A 342 5.57 -24.66 -17.92
CA GLU A 342 6.38 -24.61 -16.69
C GLU A 342 6.75 -23.16 -16.33
N THR A 343 7.17 -22.37 -17.31
CA THR A 343 7.49 -20.96 -17.11
C THR A 343 6.24 -20.15 -16.71
N ASN A 344 5.11 -20.40 -17.34
CA ASN A 344 3.86 -19.72 -17.04
C ASN A 344 3.33 -20.08 -15.65
N LEU A 345 3.50 -21.32 -15.19
CA LEU A 345 3.11 -21.73 -13.83
C LEU A 345 3.97 -21.04 -12.77
N GLU A 346 5.29 -20.98 -12.97
CA GLU A 346 6.21 -20.25 -12.09
C GLU A 346 5.89 -18.74 -12.08
N ALA A 347 5.60 -18.18 -13.26
CA ALA A 347 5.19 -16.80 -13.41
C ALA A 347 3.87 -16.52 -12.66
N ALA A 348 2.88 -17.41 -12.74
CA ALA A 348 1.59 -17.27 -12.07
C ALA A 348 1.73 -17.22 -10.55
N GLU A 349 2.60 -18.07 -9.96
CA GLU A 349 2.92 -18.03 -8.51
C GLU A 349 3.50 -16.67 -8.12
N GLU A 350 4.51 -16.21 -8.87
CA GLU A 350 5.15 -14.93 -8.59
C GLU A 350 4.22 -13.74 -8.82
N ILE A 351 3.37 -13.77 -9.86
CA ILE A 351 2.37 -12.73 -10.11
C ILE A 351 1.41 -12.63 -8.93
N ALA A 352 0.86 -13.73 -8.44
CA ALA A 352 -0.02 -13.73 -7.26
C ALA A 352 0.69 -13.12 -6.03
N ARG A 353 1.98 -13.44 -5.82
CA ARG A 353 2.81 -12.84 -4.77
C ARG A 353 3.00 -11.34 -4.99
N GLN A 354 3.30 -10.89 -6.22
CA GLN A 354 3.50 -9.48 -6.55
C GLN A 354 2.23 -8.65 -6.36
N LEU A 355 1.05 -9.18 -6.69
CA LEU A 355 -0.23 -8.53 -6.47
C LEU A 355 -0.46 -8.24 -4.98
N ARG A 356 -0.09 -9.18 -4.09
CA ARG A 356 -0.16 -9.01 -2.63
C ARG A 356 0.91 -8.05 -2.12
N LEU A 357 2.17 -8.24 -2.54
CA LEU A 357 3.33 -7.50 -2.04
C LEU A 357 3.26 -6.00 -2.38
N ARG A 358 2.90 -5.68 -3.61
CA ARG A 358 2.76 -4.29 -4.09
C ARG A 358 1.37 -3.71 -3.84
N ASP A 359 0.43 -4.50 -3.33
CA ASP A 359 -1.01 -4.17 -3.20
C ASP A 359 -1.64 -3.67 -4.51
N LEU A 360 -1.27 -4.31 -5.64
CA LEU A 360 -1.81 -3.95 -6.95
C LEU A 360 -3.30 -4.25 -6.98
N GLY A 361 -4.10 -3.26 -7.35
CA GLY A 361 -5.56 -3.38 -7.40
C GLY A 361 -6.16 -2.69 -8.62
N GLY A 362 -7.37 -3.07 -8.97
CA GLY A 362 -8.04 -2.63 -10.20
C GLY A 362 -8.01 -3.72 -11.24
N ILE A 363 -7.75 -3.36 -12.49
CA ILE A 363 -7.65 -4.29 -13.61
C ILE A 363 -6.18 -4.63 -13.85
N ILE A 364 -5.87 -5.91 -13.90
CA ILE A 364 -4.54 -6.44 -14.18
C ILE A 364 -4.66 -7.33 -15.44
N VAL A 365 -3.81 -7.09 -16.42
CA VAL A 365 -3.73 -7.88 -17.66
C VAL A 365 -2.37 -8.57 -17.68
N VAL A 366 -2.38 -9.88 -17.83
CA VAL A 366 -1.16 -10.69 -17.89
C VAL A 366 -1.03 -11.29 -19.28
N ASP A 367 0.13 -11.05 -19.90
CA ASP A 367 0.54 -11.65 -21.16
C ASP A 367 1.47 -12.82 -20.84
N PHE A 368 0.92 -14.03 -20.90
CA PHE A 368 1.65 -15.28 -20.68
C PHE A 368 2.28 -15.77 -21.99
N ILE A 369 3.35 -16.56 -21.86
CA ILE A 369 3.96 -17.22 -23.02
C ILE A 369 2.92 -18.07 -23.73
N ASP A 370 2.85 -17.94 -25.04
CA ASP A 370 1.87 -18.62 -25.89
C ASP A 370 1.88 -20.14 -25.69
N MET A 371 0.70 -20.70 -25.48
CA MET A 371 0.45 -22.15 -25.39
C MET A 371 -0.63 -22.56 -26.41
N LYS A 372 -0.41 -23.65 -27.10
CA LYS A 372 -1.32 -24.17 -28.12
C LYS A 372 -2.40 -25.10 -27.53
N LEU A 373 -2.02 -25.93 -26.54
CA LEU A 373 -2.90 -26.95 -25.96
C LEU A 373 -3.93 -26.36 -25.01
N PRO A 374 -5.25 -26.58 -25.21
CA PRO A 374 -6.29 -26.10 -24.31
C PRO A 374 -6.13 -26.61 -22.88
N ASP A 375 -5.65 -27.83 -22.70
CA ASP A 375 -5.41 -28.41 -21.37
C ASP A 375 -4.35 -27.66 -20.58
N ASN A 376 -3.30 -27.15 -21.24
CA ASN A 376 -2.28 -26.35 -20.59
C ASN A 376 -2.83 -24.98 -20.18
N LYS A 377 -3.67 -24.36 -21.03
CA LYS A 377 -4.36 -23.12 -20.68
C LYS A 377 -5.27 -23.30 -19.46
N ARG A 378 -5.98 -24.44 -19.38
CA ARG A 378 -6.83 -24.79 -18.22
C ARG A 378 -5.98 -24.99 -16.97
N LYS A 379 -4.88 -25.75 -17.04
CA LYS A 379 -3.96 -25.96 -15.91
C LYS A 379 -3.41 -24.63 -15.37
N LEU A 380 -3.01 -23.72 -16.25
CA LEU A 380 -2.53 -22.38 -15.87
C LEU A 380 -3.63 -21.57 -15.16
N MET A 381 -4.86 -21.62 -15.67
CA MET A 381 -6.01 -20.95 -15.03
C MET A 381 -6.27 -21.48 -13.62
N GLU A 382 -6.36 -22.82 -13.47
CA GLU A 382 -6.57 -23.48 -12.19
C GLU A 382 -5.45 -23.19 -11.19
N ALA A 383 -4.20 -23.14 -11.66
CA ALA A 383 -3.04 -22.79 -10.83
C ALA A 383 -3.13 -21.33 -10.36
N MET A 384 -3.44 -20.39 -11.26
CA MET A 384 -3.59 -18.98 -10.88
C MET A 384 -4.69 -18.75 -9.86
N GLU A 385 -5.87 -19.38 -10.04
CA GLU A 385 -6.94 -19.36 -9.05
C GLU A 385 -6.46 -19.96 -7.70
N GLY A 386 -5.67 -21.03 -7.75
CA GLY A 386 -5.08 -21.67 -6.58
C GLY A 386 -4.17 -20.72 -5.81
N PHE A 387 -3.23 -20.06 -6.49
CA PHE A 387 -2.29 -19.11 -5.89
C PHE A 387 -3.00 -17.86 -5.33
N MET A 388 -4.07 -17.42 -5.99
CA MET A 388 -4.85 -16.27 -5.54
C MET A 388 -5.74 -16.57 -4.32
N ARG A 389 -5.99 -17.82 -3.95
CA ARG A 389 -6.83 -18.18 -2.76
C ARG A 389 -6.33 -17.60 -1.45
N THR A 390 -5.02 -17.43 -1.32
CA THR A 390 -4.40 -16.87 -0.11
C THR A 390 -4.56 -15.35 -0.01
N ASP A 391 -4.95 -14.69 -1.10
CA ASP A 391 -5.19 -13.26 -1.11
C ASP A 391 -6.48 -12.90 -0.36
N ARG A 392 -6.38 -11.97 0.58
CA ARG A 392 -7.52 -11.49 1.36
C ARG A 392 -8.42 -10.53 0.58
N ALA A 393 -7.84 -9.83 -0.40
CA ALA A 393 -8.58 -8.91 -1.25
C ALA A 393 -9.58 -9.67 -2.14
N LYS A 394 -10.75 -9.09 -2.34
CA LYS A 394 -11.72 -9.65 -3.29
C LYS A 394 -11.13 -9.57 -4.70
N HIS A 395 -11.08 -10.69 -5.39
CA HIS A 395 -10.52 -10.81 -6.72
C HIS A 395 -11.37 -11.74 -7.59
N ALA A 396 -11.17 -11.63 -8.90
CA ALA A 396 -11.70 -12.55 -9.89
C ALA A 396 -10.65 -12.75 -10.97
N VAL A 397 -10.42 -13.99 -11.36
CA VAL A 397 -9.54 -14.39 -12.47
C VAL A 397 -10.42 -14.83 -13.62
N LEU A 398 -10.20 -14.32 -14.83
CA LEU A 398 -10.94 -14.70 -16.02
C LEU A 398 -10.10 -15.66 -16.88
N PRO A 399 -10.74 -16.58 -17.62
CA PRO A 399 -10.05 -17.47 -18.52
C PRO A 399 -9.19 -16.72 -19.54
N ILE A 400 -8.12 -17.37 -20.01
CA ILE A 400 -7.26 -16.80 -21.05
C ILE A 400 -8.10 -16.48 -22.29
N SER A 401 -8.02 -15.25 -22.75
CA SER A 401 -8.75 -14.75 -23.90
C SER A 401 -8.25 -15.38 -25.21
N LYS A 402 -8.97 -15.14 -26.31
CA LYS A 402 -8.53 -15.55 -27.66
C LYS A 402 -7.21 -14.90 -28.09
N PHE A 403 -6.85 -13.80 -27.46
CA PHE A 403 -5.59 -13.07 -27.68
C PHE A 403 -4.42 -13.54 -26.79
N GLY A 404 -4.60 -14.60 -25.99
CA GLY A 404 -3.56 -15.11 -25.09
C GLY A 404 -3.52 -14.42 -23.73
N LEU A 405 -4.31 -13.37 -23.50
CA LEU A 405 -4.26 -12.54 -22.29
C LEU A 405 -5.14 -13.10 -21.18
N MET A 406 -4.60 -13.17 -19.95
CA MET A 406 -5.37 -13.42 -18.74
C MET A 406 -5.74 -12.08 -18.09
N GLN A 407 -6.98 -11.96 -17.64
CA GLN A 407 -7.48 -10.76 -16.97
C GLN A 407 -7.78 -11.08 -15.50
N ILE A 408 -7.30 -10.22 -14.62
CA ILE A 408 -7.54 -10.34 -13.17
C ILE A 408 -8.12 -9.02 -12.68
N THR A 409 -9.18 -9.09 -11.88
CA THR A 409 -9.67 -7.93 -11.15
C THR A 409 -9.40 -8.14 -9.68
N ARG A 410 -8.82 -7.14 -9.01
CA ARG A 410 -8.53 -7.18 -7.57
C ARG A 410 -8.98 -5.89 -6.90
N GLN A 411 -9.68 -6.01 -5.78
CA GLN A 411 -10.13 -4.86 -5.01
C GLN A 411 -8.92 -4.11 -4.44
N ARG A 412 -8.87 -2.79 -4.63
CA ARG A 412 -7.87 -1.93 -3.99
C ARG A 412 -8.15 -1.84 -2.50
N MET A 413 -7.29 -2.45 -1.68
CA MET A 413 -7.40 -2.41 -0.22
C MET A 413 -6.71 -1.18 0.37
N LYS A 414 -5.55 -0.81 -0.19
CA LYS A 414 -4.68 0.29 0.25
C LYS A 414 -4.09 1.01 -0.96
N PRO A 415 -3.41 2.15 -0.76
CA PRO A 415 -2.53 2.71 -1.79
C PRO A 415 -1.45 1.69 -2.18
N GLU A 416 -1.08 1.68 -3.45
CA GLU A 416 0.00 0.83 -3.94
C GLU A 416 1.30 1.12 -3.20
N VAL A 417 2.01 0.06 -2.85
CA VAL A 417 3.34 0.18 -2.25
C VAL A 417 4.34 0.40 -3.40
N THR A 418 4.78 1.62 -3.57
CA THR A 418 5.83 1.98 -4.53
C THR A 418 7.11 2.31 -3.78
N ILE A 419 8.16 1.55 -4.04
CA ILE A 419 9.48 1.81 -3.50
C ILE A 419 10.39 2.18 -4.68
N ASN A 420 10.80 3.44 -4.74
CA ASN A 420 11.77 3.88 -5.74
C ASN A 420 13.14 3.29 -5.38
N THR A 421 13.50 2.19 -6.06
CA THR A 421 14.80 1.51 -5.89
C THR A 421 15.89 2.12 -6.78
N GLN A 422 15.52 3.07 -7.66
CA GLN A 422 16.41 3.70 -8.63
C GLN A 422 16.16 5.21 -8.67
N GLU A 423 17.24 5.96 -8.76
CA GLU A 423 17.18 7.39 -9.06
C GLU A 423 17.30 7.62 -10.56
N ILE A 424 16.70 8.71 -11.03
CA ILE A 424 16.85 9.12 -12.43
C ILE A 424 18.33 9.44 -12.66
N CYS A 425 18.93 8.79 -13.66
CA CYS A 425 20.31 9.04 -14.01
C CYS A 425 20.50 10.52 -14.38
N PRO A 426 21.31 11.29 -13.64
CA PRO A 426 21.49 12.71 -13.89
C PRO A 426 22.12 12.99 -15.27
N THR A 427 22.86 12.03 -15.85
CA THR A 427 23.51 12.20 -17.15
C THR A 427 22.54 12.11 -18.33
N CYS A 428 21.54 11.25 -18.27
CA CYS A 428 20.59 11.04 -19.37
C CYS A 428 19.14 11.40 -19.01
N ASN A 429 18.88 11.91 -17.80
CA ASN A 429 17.54 12.21 -17.30
C ASN A 429 16.54 11.06 -17.52
N GLY A 430 16.99 9.80 -17.36
CA GLY A 430 16.16 8.61 -17.52
C GLY A 430 15.99 8.11 -18.95
N THR A 431 16.53 8.79 -19.97
CA THR A 431 16.37 8.39 -21.39
C THR A 431 17.23 7.18 -21.79
N GLY A 432 18.25 6.83 -20.98
CA GLY A 432 19.24 5.80 -21.30
C GLY A 432 20.13 6.13 -22.48
N LYS A 433 19.98 7.33 -23.08
CA LYS A 433 20.74 7.82 -24.23
C LYS A 433 21.30 9.20 -23.93
N ILE A 434 22.49 9.46 -24.40
CA ILE A 434 23.14 10.78 -24.36
C ILE A 434 23.47 11.20 -25.79
N SER A 435 23.59 12.52 -26.01
CA SER A 435 24.00 13.06 -27.31
C SER A 435 25.38 12.52 -27.69
N SER A 436 25.57 12.26 -28.98
CA SER A 436 26.87 11.80 -29.48
C SER A 436 27.94 12.85 -29.21
N ALA A 437 29.14 12.43 -28.78
CA ALA A 437 30.27 13.31 -28.58
C ALA A 437 30.68 14.09 -29.86
N LEU A 438 30.38 13.53 -31.04
CA LEU A 438 30.60 14.23 -32.34
C LEU A 438 29.66 15.40 -32.51
N ILE A 439 28.37 15.25 -32.13
CA ILE A 439 27.38 16.36 -32.19
C ILE A 439 27.78 17.47 -31.22
N LEU A 440 28.24 17.09 -30.04
CA LEU A 440 28.67 18.03 -29.00
C LEU A 440 29.89 18.83 -29.45
N GLU A 441 30.85 18.24 -30.16
CA GLU A 441 31.99 18.94 -30.72
C GLU A 441 31.53 20.02 -31.70
N ASP A 442 30.64 19.69 -32.64
CA ASP A 442 30.10 20.62 -33.61
C ASP A 442 29.32 21.75 -32.95
N GLU A 443 28.58 21.45 -31.88
CA GLU A 443 27.83 22.45 -31.12
C GLU A 443 28.76 23.42 -30.39
N ILE A 444 29.79 22.90 -29.72
CA ILE A 444 30.82 23.70 -29.06
C ILE A 444 31.52 24.62 -30.10
N GLU A 445 31.87 24.08 -31.27
CA GLU A 445 32.55 24.85 -32.32
C GLU A 445 31.64 25.96 -32.90
N LYS A 446 30.35 25.69 -33.12
CA LYS A 446 29.36 26.70 -33.54
C LYS A 446 29.22 27.82 -32.52
N ASN A 447 29.05 27.43 -31.23
CA ASN A 447 28.91 28.41 -30.16
C ASN A 447 30.18 29.23 -29.96
N LEU A 448 31.35 28.62 -30.08
CA LEU A 448 32.63 29.31 -30.03
C LEU A 448 32.76 30.32 -31.20
N SER A 449 32.36 29.90 -32.40
CA SER A 449 32.34 30.77 -33.58
C SER A 449 31.40 31.97 -33.38
N TYR A 450 30.20 31.72 -32.83
CA TYR A 450 29.24 32.77 -32.52
C TYR A 450 29.79 33.79 -31.54
N LEU A 451 30.36 33.34 -30.43
CA LEU A 451 30.92 34.22 -29.39
C LEU A 451 32.08 35.07 -29.90
N ILE A 452 32.97 34.48 -30.70
CA ILE A 452 34.11 35.20 -31.28
C ILE A 452 33.64 36.29 -32.28
N ASN A 453 32.65 35.98 -33.11
CA ASN A 453 32.05 36.93 -34.04
C ASN A 453 31.36 38.11 -33.34
N HIS A 454 30.88 37.89 -32.11
CA HIS A 454 30.29 38.92 -31.24
C HIS A 454 31.33 39.60 -30.34
N GLN A 455 32.62 39.53 -30.72
CA GLN A 455 33.77 40.22 -30.10
C GLN A 455 34.11 39.79 -28.66
N HIS A 456 33.64 38.63 -28.21
CA HIS A 456 34.11 38.07 -26.95
C HIS A 456 35.56 37.60 -27.06
N LYS A 457 36.42 38.08 -26.13
CA LYS A 457 37.86 37.76 -26.09
C LYS A 457 38.18 36.98 -24.82
N ASN A 458 39.28 36.19 -24.87
CA ASN A 458 39.78 35.42 -23.71
C ASN A 458 38.75 34.42 -23.14
N LEU A 459 38.08 33.68 -24.02
CA LEU A 459 37.06 32.70 -23.66
C LEU A 459 37.67 31.51 -22.94
N THR A 460 37.01 31.08 -21.86
CA THR A 460 37.26 29.80 -21.16
C THR A 460 36.09 28.87 -21.39
N LEU A 461 36.36 27.66 -21.88
CA LEU A 461 35.40 26.60 -22.08
C LEU A 461 35.56 25.58 -20.94
N ALA A 462 34.53 25.41 -20.11
CA ALA A 462 34.47 24.38 -19.08
C ALA A 462 33.67 23.17 -19.60
N VAL A 463 34.22 21.98 -19.45
CA VAL A 463 33.65 20.73 -19.94
C VAL A 463 33.92 19.58 -18.95
N HIS A 464 33.20 18.46 -19.09
CA HIS A 464 33.48 17.25 -18.33
C HIS A 464 34.93 16.77 -18.59
N PRO A 465 35.62 16.14 -17.59
CA PRO A 465 37.02 15.69 -17.74
C PRO A 465 37.29 14.78 -18.95
N ILE A 466 36.37 13.91 -19.32
CA ILE A 466 36.48 13.06 -20.51
C ILE A 466 36.47 13.90 -21.78
N MET A 467 35.60 14.90 -21.87
CA MET A 467 35.53 15.80 -23.01
C MET A 467 36.78 16.72 -23.07
N HIS A 468 37.25 17.21 -21.92
CA HIS A 468 38.51 17.92 -21.82
C HIS A 468 39.68 17.11 -22.40
N ALA A 469 39.82 15.84 -21.97
CA ALA A 469 40.85 14.94 -22.50
C ALA A 469 40.74 14.74 -24.02
N TYR A 470 39.51 14.59 -24.54
CA TYR A 470 39.22 14.43 -25.97
C TYR A 470 39.64 15.69 -26.77
N LEU A 471 39.25 16.87 -26.33
CA LEU A 471 39.50 18.14 -27.02
C LEU A 471 40.98 18.56 -26.98
N THR A 472 41.72 18.18 -25.94
CA THR A 472 43.14 18.47 -25.74
C THR A 472 44.10 17.41 -26.21
N LYS A 473 43.60 16.18 -26.51
CA LYS A 473 44.40 15.03 -26.95
C LYS A 473 45.11 15.33 -28.26
N GLY A 474 46.40 15.01 -28.34
CA GLY A 474 47.20 15.16 -29.56
C GLY A 474 48.26 16.28 -29.49
N GLY A 475 48.38 16.96 -28.33
CA GLY A 475 49.39 18.00 -28.11
C GLY A 475 49.21 19.24 -28.98
N MET A 476 50.32 20.01 -29.11
CA MET A 476 50.29 21.39 -29.65
C MET A 476 49.86 21.50 -31.13
N PHE A 477 49.92 20.42 -31.93
CA PHE A 477 49.63 20.48 -33.39
C PHE A 477 48.47 19.60 -33.84
N ARG A 478 47.93 18.69 -32.98
CA ARG A 478 46.91 17.71 -33.36
C ARG A 478 45.62 17.82 -32.56
N SER A 479 45.62 18.57 -31.45
CA SER A 479 44.42 18.72 -30.61
C SER A 479 43.33 19.56 -31.29
N LYS A 480 42.06 19.33 -30.93
CA LYS A 480 40.92 20.16 -31.40
C LYS A 480 41.06 21.61 -30.92
N GLN A 481 41.51 21.82 -29.70
CA GLN A 481 41.79 23.12 -29.12
C GLN A 481 42.76 23.91 -30.02
N TRP A 482 43.84 23.27 -30.53
CA TRP A 482 44.80 23.91 -31.39
C TRP A 482 44.25 24.22 -32.78
N LYS A 483 43.41 23.32 -33.36
CA LYS A 483 42.70 23.57 -34.63
C LYS A 483 41.78 24.78 -34.51
N TRP A 484 41.04 24.91 -33.42
CA TRP A 484 40.19 26.07 -33.16
C TRP A 484 40.98 27.36 -33.01
N ARG A 485 42.12 27.33 -32.32
CA ARG A 485 43.03 28.49 -32.23
C ARG A 485 43.48 28.96 -33.60
N TRP A 486 43.79 28.05 -34.52
CA TRP A 486 44.15 28.40 -35.89
C TRP A 486 42.96 28.91 -36.71
N LYS A 487 41.85 28.25 -36.62
CA LYS A 487 40.61 28.59 -37.34
C LYS A 487 40.10 29.97 -36.95
N PHE A 488 40.01 30.24 -35.67
CA PHE A 488 39.41 31.44 -35.11
C PHE A 488 40.42 32.54 -34.77
N LYS A 489 41.71 32.30 -34.95
CA LYS A 489 42.82 33.22 -34.62
C LYS A 489 42.78 33.73 -33.17
N GLN A 490 42.14 32.98 -32.28
CA GLN A 490 41.98 33.29 -30.87
C GLN A 490 42.22 32.04 -30.02
N ALA A 491 42.94 32.23 -28.89
CA ALA A 491 43.13 31.11 -27.93
C ALA A 491 41.91 30.97 -27.02
N THR A 492 41.40 29.76 -26.92
CA THR A 492 40.35 29.41 -25.97
C THR A 492 40.95 28.48 -24.92
N LYS A 493 40.87 28.86 -23.66
CA LYS A 493 41.27 28.01 -22.53
C LYS A 493 40.21 26.93 -22.32
N ILE A 494 40.61 25.65 -22.21
CA ILE A 494 39.69 24.57 -21.89
C ILE A 494 40.03 24.08 -20.49
N ILE A 495 39.02 23.98 -19.61
CA ILE A 495 39.15 23.51 -18.23
C ILE A 495 38.24 22.32 -17.99
N ALA A 496 38.70 21.39 -17.14
CA ALA A 496 37.91 20.26 -16.74
C ALA A 496 37.10 20.59 -15.49
N ASN A 497 35.80 20.27 -15.51
CA ASN A 497 34.93 20.38 -14.35
C ASN A 497 34.24 19.03 -14.10
N SER A 498 34.57 18.36 -12.99
CA SER A 498 34.03 17.05 -12.62
C SER A 498 32.55 17.05 -12.23
N ASN A 499 32.00 18.25 -11.97
CA ASN A 499 30.57 18.37 -11.59
C ASN A 499 29.66 18.49 -12.83
N TYR A 500 30.24 18.60 -14.04
CA TYR A 500 29.45 18.67 -15.26
C TYR A 500 29.09 17.30 -15.78
N HIS A 501 27.91 17.19 -16.43
CA HIS A 501 27.55 16.01 -17.20
C HIS A 501 28.46 15.84 -18.42
N LEU A 502 28.54 14.62 -18.95
CA LEU A 502 29.40 14.33 -20.10
C LEU A 502 29.14 15.25 -21.30
N THR A 503 27.92 15.70 -21.49
CA THR A 503 27.47 16.56 -22.60
C THR A 503 27.27 18.01 -22.20
N GLU A 504 27.58 18.36 -20.95
CA GLU A 504 27.47 19.74 -20.47
C GLU A 504 28.73 20.52 -20.76
N PHE A 505 28.54 21.73 -21.26
CA PHE A 505 29.63 22.68 -21.44
C PHE A 505 29.14 24.12 -21.19
N LYS A 506 30.05 24.98 -20.75
CA LYS A 506 29.77 26.39 -20.50
C LYS A 506 30.94 27.24 -20.92
N PHE A 507 30.64 28.45 -21.42
CA PHE A 507 31.64 29.46 -21.75
C PHE A 507 31.69 30.51 -20.66
N PHE A 508 32.90 30.95 -20.35
CA PHE A 508 33.16 32.01 -19.40
C PHE A 508 33.99 33.09 -20.05
N ASP A 509 33.77 34.32 -19.63
CA ASP A 509 34.57 35.47 -20.06
C ASP A 509 35.90 35.59 -19.27
N LYS A 510 36.61 36.69 -19.45
CA LYS A 510 37.86 37.00 -18.74
C LYS A 510 37.67 37.26 -17.23
N HIS A 511 36.46 37.53 -16.78
CA HIS A 511 36.10 37.78 -15.39
C HIS A 511 35.51 36.54 -14.70
N GLU A 512 35.54 35.38 -15.37
CA GLU A 512 34.95 34.11 -14.93
C GLU A 512 33.42 34.16 -14.82
N GLU A 513 32.75 35.10 -15.50
CA GLU A 513 31.29 35.14 -15.59
C GLU A 513 30.79 34.23 -16.72
N GLU A 514 29.71 33.45 -16.43
CA GLU A 514 29.11 32.55 -17.41
C GLU A 514 28.44 33.35 -18.54
N ILE A 515 28.81 33.07 -19.77
CA ILE A 515 28.17 33.62 -20.96
C ILE A 515 27.02 32.74 -21.35
N LYS A 516 25.79 33.22 -21.15
CA LYS A 516 24.57 32.50 -21.56
C LYS A 516 24.40 32.66 -23.07
N LEU A 517 24.27 31.52 -23.76
CA LEU A 517 24.09 31.41 -25.20
C LEU A 517 22.61 31.33 -25.58
#